data_d954f5abc5d944e3b8b2995558bef72a
#
_entry.id   d954f5abc5d944e3b8b2995558bef72a
#
_cell.length_a   1.000
_cell.length_b   1.000
_cell.length_c   1.000
_cell.angle_alpha   90.00
_cell.angle_beta   90.00
_cell.angle_gamma   90.00
#
_symmetry.space_group_name_H-M   'P 1'
#
loop_
_entity.id
_entity.type
_entity.pdbx_description
1 polymer ?
#
loop_
_entity_poly.entity_id
_entity_poly.type
_entity_poly.pdbx_seq_one_letter_code
_entity_poly.pdbx_strand_id
1 'polypeptide(L)'
;MSAAPLNVETAAARDVPFYRAVGNECAVFEAAFRNRLPLLIKGPTGCGKTRFVAHMAARLGVALDTISCHDDLTAADLTGRWLIKGGETIWQDGPLTRAVRRGGVCYLDEVVEARKDTTVVLHPLADDRRILPIDRTGETLEAPPNFMLVVSYNPGYQTLLKSLKPSTRQRFIAIEFDFLPADREVAVVSSESTLPAERVRPLLAFAQRLRALKGQDLEEGVSTRLLVYCASLIAEGISQHHGARAGLGAGGGLDHGGAE
;
A
#
# COMPACT_ATOMS: atom_id res chain seq x y z
N MET A 1 4.90 49.98 -9.05
CA MET A 1 5.31 48.68 -9.67
C MET A 1 4.39 47.62 -9.10
N SER A 2 3.40 47.22 -9.89
CA SER A 2 2.35 46.27 -9.48
C SER A 2 2.85 44.86 -9.66
N ALA A 3 2.86 44.07 -8.60
CA ALA A 3 3.17 42.65 -8.64
C ALA A 3 2.00 41.89 -9.28
N ALA A 4 2.26 41.14 -10.35
CA ALA A 4 1.29 40.28 -10.99
C ALA A 4 0.88 39.13 -10.04
N PRO A 5 -0.42 38.70 -10.02
CA PRO A 5 -0.85 37.58 -9.22
C PRO A 5 -0.28 36.28 -9.77
N LEU A 6 0.32 35.48 -8.89
CA LEU A 6 0.71 34.09 -9.16
C LEU A 6 -0.54 33.29 -9.51
N ASN A 7 -0.65 32.84 -10.75
CA ASN A 7 -1.62 31.85 -11.18
C ASN A 7 -1.32 30.53 -10.44
N VAL A 8 -2.08 30.26 -9.39
CA VAL A 8 -2.20 28.92 -8.82
C VAL A 8 -3.09 28.14 -9.77
N GLU A 9 -2.49 27.36 -10.67
CA GLU A 9 -3.22 26.32 -11.40
C GLU A 9 -3.86 25.40 -10.36
N THR A 10 -5.17 25.51 -10.24
CA THR A 10 -6.02 24.58 -9.49
C THR A 10 -5.76 23.18 -10.04
N ALA A 11 -5.08 22.33 -9.26
CA ALA A 11 -4.93 20.93 -9.58
C ALA A 11 -6.33 20.37 -9.86
N ALA A 12 -6.53 19.89 -11.10
CA ALA A 12 -7.75 19.24 -11.52
C ALA A 12 -8.20 18.25 -10.44
N ALA A 13 -9.49 18.25 -10.10
CA ALA A 13 -10.07 17.37 -9.12
C ALA A 13 -9.67 15.92 -9.49
N ARG A 14 -8.70 15.35 -8.76
CA ARG A 14 -8.31 13.96 -8.96
C ARG A 14 -9.48 13.13 -8.50
N ASP A 15 -9.97 12.24 -9.34
CA ASP A 15 -10.99 11.27 -8.94
C ASP A 15 -10.54 10.57 -7.68
N VAL A 16 -11.28 10.75 -6.58
CA VAL A 16 -10.97 10.12 -5.30
C VAL A 16 -11.26 8.63 -5.45
N PRO A 17 -10.25 7.74 -5.32
CA PRO A 17 -10.48 6.31 -5.44
C PRO A 17 -11.59 5.84 -4.51
N PHE A 18 -12.49 5.01 -5.00
CA PHE A 18 -13.57 4.47 -4.18
C PHE A 18 -13.01 3.70 -2.98
N TYR A 19 -13.45 4.06 -1.78
CA TYR A 19 -13.12 3.38 -0.53
C TYR A 19 -14.32 3.44 0.40
N ARG A 20 -14.62 2.34 1.08
CA ARG A 20 -15.70 2.24 2.04
C ARG A 20 -15.15 1.97 3.43
N ALA A 21 -15.21 2.99 4.29
CA ALA A 21 -14.72 2.90 5.65
C ALA A 21 -15.48 1.84 6.47
N VAL A 22 -14.75 1.11 7.31
CA VAL A 22 -15.30 0.08 8.20
C VAL A 22 -15.43 0.60 9.63
N GLY A 23 -14.45 1.36 10.07
CA GLY A 23 -14.36 1.90 11.41
C GLY A 23 -13.96 3.38 11.40
N ASN A 24 -12.99 3.70 12.24
CA ASN A 24 -12.46 5.06 12.42
C ASN A 24 -11.12 5.29 11.69
N GLU A 25 -10.71 4.37 10.79
CA GLU A 25 -9.40 4.43 10.13
C GLU A 25 -9.17 5.74 9.37
N CYS A 26 -10.23 6.30 8.74
CA CYS A 26 -10.13 7.60 8.06
C CYS A 26 -9.85 8.74 9.07
N ALA A 27 -10.54 8.76 10.19
CA ALA A 27 -10.35 9.77 11.23
C ALA A 27 -8.96 9.66 11.86
N VAL A 28 -8.47 8.44 12.10
CA VAL A 28 -7.12 8.20 12.62
C VAL A 28 -6.06 8.67 11.62
N PHE A 29 -6.23 8.38 10.32
CA PHE A 29 -5.32 8.85 9.28
C PHE A 29 -5.25 10.38 9.22
N GLU A 30 -6.41 11.05 9.21
CA GLU A 30 -6.48 12.53 9.21
C GLU A 30 -5.85 13.13 10.46
N ALA A 31 -6.10 12.55 11.64
CA ALA A 31 -5.50 12.99 12.88
C ALA A 31 -3.98 12.80 12.88
N ALA A 32 -3.48 11.65 12.40
CA ALA A 32 -2.06 11.39 12.26
C ALA A 32 -1.41 12.39 11.28
N PHE A 33 -2.04 12.66 10.13
CA PHE A 33 -1.55 13.63 9.15
C PHE A 33 -1.44 15.04 9.75
N ARG A 34 -2.50 15.53 10.41
CA ARG A 34 -2.49 16.86 11.07
C ARG A 34 -1.44 16.99 12.16
N ASN A 35 -1.20 15.91 12.91
CA ASN A 35 -0.20 15.87 13.97
C ASN A 35 1.20 15.43 13.49
N ARG A 36 1.40 15.25 12.18
CA ARG A 36 2.68 14.87 11.57
C ARG A 36 3.24 13.55 12.10
N LEU A 37 2.36 12.63 12.48
CA LEU A 37 2.72 11.32 13.03
C LEU A 37 2.81 10.28 11.89
N PRO A 38 3.81 9.39 11.91
CA PRO A 38 3.91 8.33 10.93
C PRO A 38 2.89 7.22 11.22
N LEU A 39 2.42 6.56 10.16
CA LEU A 39 1.36 5.57 10.22
C LEU A 39 1.86 4.19 9.79
N LEU A 40 1.47 3.16 10.53
CA LEU A 40 1.69 1.75 10.21
C LEU A 40 0.36 1.07 9.95
N ILE A 41 0.19 0.50 8.76
CA ILE A 41 -1.00 -0.26 8.38
C ILE A 41 -0.67 -1.75 8.38
N LYS A 42 -1.33 -2.49 9.24
CA LYS A 42 -1.17 -3.94 9.37
C LYS A 42 -2.39 -4.65 8.83
N GLY A 43 -2.23 -5.68 8.01
CA GLY A 43 -3.37 -6.47 7.53
C GLY A 43 -2.99 -7.41 6.38
N PRO A 44 -3.87 -8.38 6.04
CA PRO A 44 -3.61 -9.36 5.01
C PRO A 44 -3.42 -8.74 3.63
N THR A 45 -2.83 -9.50 2.71
CA THR A 45 -2.67 -9.08 1.32
C THR A 45 -4.04 -8.92 0.65
N GLY A 46 -4.20 -7.83 -0.13
CA GLY A 46 -5.41 -7.57 -0.90
C GLY A 46 -6.66 -7.20 -0.08
N CYS A 47 -6.53 -6.82 1.21
CA CYS A 47 -7.63 -6.27 2.02
C CYS A 47 -7.90 -4.78 1.81
N GLY A 48 -7.17 -4.11 0.90
CA GLY A 48 -7.46 -2.72 0.52
C GLY A 48 -6.52 -1.67 1.12
N LYS A 49 -5.38 -2.01 1.76
CA LYS A 49 -4.43 -1.06 2.36
C LYS A 49 -3.98 0.05 1.39
N THR A 50 -3.48 -0.34 0.22
CA THR A 50 -2.99 0.60 -0.80
C THR A 50 -4.13 1.49 -1.33
N ARG A 51 -5.33 0.93 -1.53
CA ARG A 51 -6.52 1.68 -1.94
C ARG A 51 -6.92 2.72 -0.90
N PHE A 52 -6.88 2.35 0.38
CA PHE A 52 -7.14 3.26 1.50
C PHE A 52 -6.18 4.45 1.52
N VAL A 53 -4.86 4.20 1.39
CA VAL A 53 -3.87 5.27 1.37
C VAL A 53 -4.08 6.20 0.18
N ALA A 54 -4.37 5.65 -1.01
CA ALA A 54 -4.68 6.43 -2.20
C ALA A 54 -5.95 7.28 -2.03
N HIS A 55 -7.01 6.72 -1.43
CA HIS A 55 -8.23 7.44 -1.09
C HIS A 55 -7.94 8.61 -0.15
N MET A 56 -7.18 8.36 0.92
CA MET A 56 -6.88 9.38 1.93
C MET A 56 -6.00 10.51 1.40
N ALA A 57 -4.98 10.18 0.59
CA ALA A 57 -4.14 11.18 -0.05
C ALA A 57 -4.95 12.07 -1.01
N ALA A 58 -5.82 11.47 -1.84
CA ALA A 58 -6.72 12.21 -2.73
C ALA A 58 -7.71 13.09 -1.96
N ARG A 59 -8.31 12.56 -0.89
CA ARG A 59 -9.24 13.27 -0.01
C ARG A 59 -8.59 14.46 0.71
N LEU A 60 -7.33 14.33 1.10
CA LEU A 60 -6.54 15.41 1.70
C LEU A 60 -5.98 16.40 0.67
N GLY A 61 -6.14 16.11 -0.63
CA GLY A 61 -5.60 16.94 -1.71
C GLY A 61 -4.07 16.95 -1.78
N VAL A 62 -3.40 15.91 -1.25
CA VAL A 62 -1.94 15.83 -1.22
C VAL A 62 -1.40 14.79 -2.20
N ALA A 63 -0.14 14.94 -2.57
CA ALA A 63 0.54 13.98 -3.42
C ALA A 63 0.75 12.65 -2.70
N LEU A 64 0.75 11.56 -3.46
CA LEU A 64 1.07 10.21 -3.00
C LEU A 64 2.25 9.66 -3.80
N ASP A 65 3.30 9.25 -3.11
CA ASP A 65 4.36 8.41 -3.64
C ASP A 65 4.24 7.01 -3.03
N THR A 66 4.05 6.01 -3.88
CA THR A 66 3.98 4.61 -3.46
C THR A 66 5.27 3.90 -3.84
N ILE A 67 5.85 3.19 -2.89
CA ILE A 67 7.09 2.43 -3.02
C ILE A 67 6.79 0.99 -2.62
N SER A 68 6.87 0.05 -3.55
CA SER A 68 6.78 -1.39 -3.25
C SER A 68 8.12 -1.87 -2.71
N CYS A 69 8.12 -2.40 -1.51
CA CYS A 69 9.32 -2.95 -0.89
C CYS A 69 9.53 -4.41 -1.32
N HIS A 70 10.78 -4.78 -1.55
CA HIS A 70 11.23 -6.12 -1.91
C HIS A 70 12.69 -6.34 -1.46
N ASP A 71 13.16 -7.57 -1.49
CA ASP A 71 14.49 -7.94 -0.96
C ASP A 71 15.67 -7.22 -1.64
N ASP A 72 15.52 -6.80 -2.90
CA ASP A 72 16.58 -6.11 -3.64
C ASP A 72 16.56 -4.58 -3.43
N LEU A 73 15.53 -4.04 -2.77
CA LEU A 73 15.41 -2.61 -2.52
C LEU A 73 16.48 -2.16 -1.52
N THR A 74 17.33 -1.24 -1.95
CA THR A 74 18.41 -0.68 -1.11
C THR A 74 18.06 0.70 -0.57
N ALA A 75 18.77 1.15 0.47
CA ALA A 75 18.67 2.51 0.98
C ALA A 75 18.98 3.56 -0.11
N ALA A 76 19.91 3.25 -1.02
CA ALA A 76 20.24 4.11 -2.16
C ALA A 76 19.11 4.26 -3.17
N ASP A 77 18.32 3.20 -3.39
CA ASP A 77 17.16 3.28 -4.27
C ASP A 77 16.07 4.19 -3.70
N LEU A 78 15.96 4.25 -2.37
CA LEU A 78 15.06 5.17 -1.68
C LEU A 78 15.57 6.62 -1.67
N THR A 79 16.86 6.82 -1.35
CA THR A 79 17.41 8.17 -1.15
C THR A 79 17.90 8.81 -2.43
N GLY A 80 18.53 8.05 -3.32
CA GLY A 80 19.03 8.54 -4.60
C GLY A 80 20.40 8.00 -4.96
N ARG A 81 20.83 8.32 -6.17
CA ARG A 81 22.07 7.84 -6.75
C ARG A 81 22.71 8.85 -7.71
N TRP A 82 24.01 8.73 -7.87
CA TRP A 82 24.76 9.44 -8.88
C TRP A 82 24.56 8.77 -10.26
N LEU A 83 24.29 9.55 -11.28
CA LEU A 83 24.18 9.11 -12.65
C LEU A 83 25.19 9.85 -13.52
N ILE A 84 25.72 9.19 -14.55
CA ILE A 84 26.51 9.81 -15.60
C ILE A 84 25.56 10.15 -16.75
N LYS A 85 25.42 11.44 -17.05
CA LYS A 85 24.60 11.91 -18.16
C LYS A 85 25.37 12.99 -18.94
N GLY A 86 25.57 12.75 -20.24
CA GLY A 86 26.31 13.71 -21.08
C GLY A 86 27.79 13.91 -20.69
N GLY A 87 28.42 12.93 -19.99
CA GLY A 87 29.77 13.06 -19.49
C GLY A 87 29.89 13.73 -18.10
N GLU A 88 28.81 14.21 -17.53
CA GLU A 88 28.75 14.82 -16.21
C GLU A 88 28.13 13.86 -15.19
N THR A 89 28.59 13.95 -13.94
CA THR A 89 28.00 13.20 -12.82
C THR A 89 26.93 14.06 -12.16
N ILE A 90 25.67 13.61 -12.24
CA ILE A 90 24.52 14.29 -11.66
C ILE A 90 23.87 13.45 -10.57
N TRP A 91 23.42 14.09 -9.51
CA TRP A 91 22.60 13.43 -8.50
C TRP A 91 21.16 13.29 -8.95
N GLN A 92 20.57 12.11 -8.75
CA GLN A 92 19.14 11.88 -8.96
C GLN A 92 18.51 11.44 -7.64
N ASP A 93 17.57 12.24 -7.14
CA ASP A 93 16.78 11.91 -5.96
C ASP A 93 16.00 10.61 -6.14
N GLY A 94 16.05 9.75 -5.14
CA GLY A 94 15.18 8.57 -5.03
C GLY A 94 13.73 8.95 -4.67
N PRO A 95 12.81 7.98 -4.69
CA PRO A 95 11.39 8.25 -4.46
C PRO A 95 11.12 8.80 -3.04
N LEU A 96 11.82 8.33 -2.02
CA LEU A 96 11.68 8.85 -0.66
C LEU A 96 12.16 10.29 -0.55
N THR A 97 13.32 10.62 -1.13
CA THR A 97 13.86 11.98 -1.14
C THR A 97 12.92 12.94 -1.86
N ARG A 98 12.39 12.55 -3.03
CA ARG A 98 11.40 13.35 -3.76
C ARG A 98 10.14 13.60 -2.92
N ALA A 99 9.63 12.56 -2.25
CA ALA A 99 8.46 12.69 -1.39
C ALA A 99 8.71 13.65 -0.22
N VAL A 100 9.87 13.55 0.43
CA VAL A 100 10.25 14.45 1.53
C VAL A 100 10.37 15.90 1.04
N ARG A 101 11.05 16.14 -0.11
CA ARG A 101 11.19 17.51 -0.66
C ARG A 101 9.85 18.14 -1.04
N ARG A 102 8.95 17.36 -1.64
CA ARG A 102 7.65 17.85 -2.13
C ARG A 102 6.61 17.97 -1.03
N GLY A 103 6.68 17.13 -0.03
CA GLY A 103 5.59 16.87 0.91
C GLY A 103 4.56 15.89 0.34
N GLY A 104 3.49 15.63 1.11
CA GLY A 104 2.46 14.67 0.81
C GLY A 104 2.64 13.35 1.55
N VAL A 105 2.03 12.29 1.05
CA VAL A 105 2.11 10.95 1.64
C VAL A 105 3.17 10.12 0.90
N CYS A 106 4.16 9.61 1.64
CA CYS A 106 5.08 8.60 1.16
C CYS A 106 4.66 7.24 1.75
N TYR A 107 4.21 6.34 0.89
CA TYR A 107 3.70 5.04 1.28
C TYR A 107 4.65 3.92 0.84
N LEU A 108 5.23 3.22 1.83
CA LEU A 108 6.03 2.03 1.61
C LEU A 108 5.17 0.79 1.84
N ASP A 109 4.84 0.10 0.76
CA ASP A 109 4.04 -1.13 0.81
C ASP A 109 4.94 -2.33 1.08
N GLU A 110 4.49 -3.21 1.98
CA GLU A 110 5.20 -4.45 2.37
C GLU A 110 6.61 -4.18 2.94
N VAL A 111 6.75 -3.18 3.85
CA VAL A 111 8.04 -2.72 4.37
C VAL A 111 8.91 -3.82 5.02
N VAL A 112 8.30 -4.92 5.47
CA VAL A 112 9.00 -6.07 6.05
C VAL A 112 9.75 -6.90 4.99
N GLU A 113 9.39 -6.75 3.71
CA GLU A 113 10.09 -7.41 2.60
C GLU A 113 11.38 -6.69 2.22
N ALA A 114 11.54 -5.43 2.60
CA ALA A 114 12.79 -4.69 2.42
C ALA A 114 13.90 -5.22 3.33
N ARG A 115 15.14 -5.01 2.89
CA ARG A 115 16.32 -5.32 3.70
C ARG A 115 16.33 -4.49 4.99
N LYS A 116 16.95 -5.03 6.04
CA LYS A 116 17.04 -4.35 7.36
C LYS A 116 17.76 -3.00 7.30
N ASP A 117 18.81 -2.90 6.46
CA ASP A 117 19.55 -1.65 6.22
C ASP A 117 18.68 -0.58 5.56
N THR A 118 17.78 -0.97 4.65
CA THR A 118 16.81 -0.08 4.01
C THR A 118 15.84 0.54 5.01
N THR A 119 15.35 -0.25 5.98
CA THR A 119 14.40 0.26 6.98
C THR A 119 15.03 1.25 7.97
N VAL A 120 16.33 1.21 8.17
CA VAL A 120 17.05 2.15 9.07
C VAL A 120 16.95 3.60 8.59
N VAL A 121 16.92 3.82 7.27
CA VAL A 121 16.76 5.17 6.67
C VAL A 121 15.45 5.84 7.05
N LEU A 122 14.41 5.04 7.37
CA LEU A 122 13.08 5.55 7.73
C LEU A 122 13.02 6.05 9.20
N HIS A 123 13.93 5.60 10.07
CA HIS A 123 13.85 5.87 11.51
C HIS A 123 13.88 7.36 11.85
N PRO A 124 14.81 8.18 11.27
CA PRO A 124 14.83 9.62 11.57
C PRO A 124 13.64 10.40 11.02
N LEU A 125 12.94 9.85 10.01
CA LEU A 125 11.68 10.39 9.50
C LEU A 125 10.47 10.02 10.37
N ALA A 126 10.58 8.88 11.07
CA ALA A 126 9.51 8.33 11.90
C ALA A 126 9.59 8.77 13.38
N ASP A 127 10.56 9.59 13.75
CA ASP A 127 10.68 10.15 15.09
C ASP A 127 10.57 11.69 15.08
N ASP A 128 10.72 12.32 16.25
CA ASP A 128 10.51 13.77 16.44
C ASP A 128 11.43 14.63 15.58
N ARG A 129 12.57 14.10 15.15
CA ARG A 129 13.54 14.81 14.29
C ARG A 129 12.98 15.11 12.92
N ARG A 130 12.17 14.19 12.37
CA ARG A 130 11.54 14.30 11.04
C ARG A 130 12.53 14.67 9.94
N ILE A 131 13.69 14.02 9.91
CA ILE A 131 14.77 14.29 8.96
C ILE A 131 15.08 13.08 8.09
N LEU A 132 15.59 13.33 6.88
CA LEU A 132 16.15 12.34 5.98
C LEU A 132 17.63 12.69 5.71
N PRO A 133 18.58 11.99 6.33
CA PRO A 133 19.99 12.10 5.97
C PRO A 133 20.23 11.45 4.61
N ILE A 134 20.95 12.15 3.73
CA ILE A 134 21.39 11.65 2.41
C ILE A 134 22.93 11.57 2.45
N ASP A 135 23.46 10.48 2.98
CA ASP A 135 24.89 10.30 3.24
C ASP A 135 25.77 10.54 2.00
N ARG A 136 25.26 10.22 0.81
CA ARG A 136 26.01 10.34 -0.45
C ARG A 136 26.21 11.77 -0.92
N THR A 137 25.38 12.69 -0.49
CA THR A 137 25.50 14.14 -0.80
C THR A 137 25.92 14.96 0.41
N GLY A 138 25.86 14.37 1.61
CA GLY A 138 26.06 15.07 2.88
C GLY A 138 24.90 15.99 3.27
N GLU A 139 23.77 15.93 2.55
CA GLU A 139 22.58 16.72 2.81
C GLU A 139 21.70 16.06 3.89
N THR A 140 21.09 16.87 4.73
CA THR A 140 20.03 16.43 5.65
C THR A 140 18.78 17.22 5.34
N LEU A 141 17.71 16.53 4.92
CA LEU A 141 16.42 17.15 4.60
C LEU A 141 15.51 17.12 5.82
N GLU A 142 14.89 18.23 6.14
CA GLU A 142 13.78 18.29 7.08
C GLU A 142 12.45 18.00 6.34
N ALA A 143 11.65 17.09 6.89
CA ALA A 143 10.34 16.79 6.31
C ALA A 143 9.38 17.97 6.55
N PRO A 144 8.75 18.50 5.48
CA PRO A 144 7.83 19.62 5.59
C PRO A 144 6.58 19.26 6.42
N PRO A 145 5.84 20.27 6.92
CA PRO A 145 4.65 20.04 7.75
C PRO A 145 3.59 19.16 7.10
N ASN A 146 3.47 19.19 5.79
CA ASN A 146 2.53 18.41 4.98
C ASN A 146 3.07 17.04 4.53
N PHE A 147 4.21 16.58 5.06
CA PHE A 147 4.76 15.26 4.79
C PHE A 147 4.31 14.24 5.84
N MET A 148 3.89 13.07 5.38
CA MET A 148 3.55 11.92 6.22
C MET A 148 4.17 10.64 5.67
N LEU A 149 4.86 9.90 6.54
CA LEU A 149 5.35 8.56 6.25
C LEU A 149 4.27 7.54 6.61
N VAL A 150 3.90 6.69 5.65
CA VAL A 150 2.99 5.57 5.85
C VAL A 150 3.71 4.30 5.43
N VAL A 151 3.67 3.28 6.28
CA VAL A 151 4.23 1.96 5.96
C VAL A 151 3.18 0.88 6.14
N SER A 152 3.26 -0.19 5.38
CA SER A 152 2.39 -1.35 5.57
C SER A 152 3.17 -2.64 5.69
N TYR A 153 2.53 -3.64 6.29
CA TYR A 153 3.00 -5.02 6.27
C TYR A 153 1.86 -6.03 6.43
N ASN A 154 2.13 -7.26 6.00
CA ASN A 154 1.25 -8.40 6.20
C ASN A 154 1.78 -9.27 7.34
N PRO A 155 1.04 -9.43 8.45
CA PRO A 155 1.47 -10.26 9.58
C PRO A 155 1.52 -11.76 9.25
N GLY A 156 0.80 -12.22 8.22
CA GLY A 156 0.75 -13.63 7.82
C GLY A 156 2.05 -14.17 7.22
N TYR A 157 2.94 -13.30 6.71
CA TYR A 157 4.24 -13.67 6.13
C TYR A 157 5.43 -13.42 7.05
N GLN A 158 5.18 -13.07 8.31
CA GLN A 158 6.28 -12.83 9.25
C GLN A 158 6.96 -14.15 9.63
N THR A 159 8.09 -14.42 9.00
CA THR A 159 9.10 -15.25 9.65
C THR A 159 9.75 -14.44 10.78
N LEU A 160 10.27 -15.10 11.82
CA LEU A 160 11.00 -14.44 12.94
C LEU A 160 12.13 -13.52 12.43
N LEU A 161 12.62 -13.73 11.21
CA LEU A 161 13.71 -12.98 10.59
C LEU A 161 13.22 -11.70 9.89
N LYS A 162 11.98 -11.62 9.41
CA LYS A 162 11.40 -10.50 8.65
C LYS A 162 10.44 -9.61 9.47
N SER A 163 10.39 -9.72 10.79
CA SER A 163 9.54 -8.86 11.62
C SER A 163 10.16 -7.48 11.87
N LEU A 164 9.35 -6.43 11.86
CA LEU A 164 9.79 -5.11 12.33
C LEU A 164 10.21 -5.17 13.79
N LYS A 165 11.39 -4.61 14.10
CA LYS A 165 11.86 -4.52 15.50
C LYS A 165 10.83 -3.77 16.36
N PRO A 166 10.66 -4.15 17.65
CA PRO A 166 9.77 -3.43 18.56
C PRO A 166 10.05 -1.93 18.62
N SER A 167 11.30 -1.52 18.63
CA SER A 167 11.72 -0.12 18.64
C SER A 167 11.29 0.64 17.38
N THR A 168 11.22 -0.02 16.23
CA THR A 168 10.70 0.57 14.99
C THR A 168 9.18 0.73 15.07
N ARG A 169 8.46 -0.31 15.51
CA ARG A 169 6.99 -0.27 15.63
C ARG A 169 6.48 0.81 16.58
N GLN A 170 7.19 1.05 17.69
CA GLN A 170 6.82 2.06 18.69
C GLN A 170 6.86 3.51 18.18
N ARG A 171 7.43 3.74 17.00
CA ARG A 171 7.45 5.07 16.37
C ARG A 171 6.19 5.39 15.58
N PHE A 172 5.34 4.40 15.30
CA PHE A 172 4.20 4.53 14.40
C PHE A 172 2.87 4.42 15.14
N ILE A 173 1.90 5.21 14.70
CA ILE A 173 0.50 4.95 15.02
C ILE A 173 0.04 3.76 14.16
N ALA A 174 -0.51 2.72 14.80
CA ALA A 174 -0.92 1.52 14.09
C ALA A 174 -2.41 1.51 13.78
N ILE A 175 -2.76 1.13 12.54
CA ILE A 175 -4.13 0.78 12.13
C ILE A 175 -4.13 -0.68 11.68
N GLU A 176 -5.09 -1.45 12.18
CA GLU A 176 -5.28 -2.84 11.75
C GLU A 176 -6.37 -2.93 10.70
N PHE A 177 -6.04 -3.59 9.61
CA PHE A 177 -6.93 -3.92 8.51
C PHE A 177 -7.20 -5.42 8.52
N ASP A 178 -8.42 -5.77 8.16
CA ASP A 178 -8.84 -7.14 7.90
C ASP A 178 -9.73 -7.16 6.66
N PHE A 179 -10.17 -8.34 6.26
CA PHE A 179 -11.18 -8.44 5.21
C PHE A 179 -12.47 -7.75 5.63
N LEU A 180 -13.15 -7.17 4.66
CA LEU A 180 -14.39 -6.45 4.92
C LEU A 180 -15.49 -7.38 5.45
N PRO A 181 -16.42 -6.89 6.29
CA PRO A 181 -17.67 -7.58 6.57
C PRO A 181 -18.42 -7.93 5.28
N ALA A 182 -19.05 -9.10 5.23
CA ALA A 182 -19.61 -9.70 4.01
C ALA A 182 -20.43 -8.71 3.14
N ASP A 183 -21.38 -7.98 3.74
CA ASP A 183 -22.23 -7.06 2.98
C ASP A 183 -21.45 -5.87 2.39
N ARG A 184 -20.39 -5.42 3.09
CA ARG A 184 -19.50 -4.35 2.60
C ARG A 184 -18.59 -4.88 1.50
N GLU A 185 -18.09 -6.10 1.63
CA GLU A 185 -17.22 -6.72 0.63
C GLU A 185 -18.01 -6.99 -0.67
N VAL A 186 -19.26 -7.45 -0.58
CA VAL A 186 -20.17 -7.57 -1.74
C VAL A 186 -20.32 -6.21 -2.44
N ALA A 187 -20.57 -5.15 -1.69
CA ALA A 187 -20.73 -3.81 -2.27
C ALA A 187 -19.48 -3.32 -3.00
N VAL A 188 -18.28 -3.57 -2.41
CA VAL A 188 -17.01 -3.20 -3.05
C VAL A 188 -16.77 -4.01 -4.31
N VAL A 189 -16.92 -5.35 -4.24
CA VAL A 189 -16.70 -6.23 -5.39
C VAL A 189 -17.69 -5.90 -6.51
N SER A 190 -18.97 -5.67 -6.19
CA SER A 190 -19.98 -5.29 -7.17
C SER A 190 -19.67 -3.94 -7.84
N SER A 191 -19.23 -2.94 -7.06
CA SER A 191 -18.88 -1.61 -7.58
C SER A 191 -17.66 -1.64 -8.50
N GLU A 192 -16.63 -2.44 -8.15
CA GLU A 192 -15.37 -2.51 -8.91
C GLU A 192 -15.44 -3.42 -10.14
N SER A 193 -16.32 -4.45 -10.12
CA SER A 193 -16.43 -5.44 -11.20
C SER A 193 -17.64 -5.25 -12.12
N THR A 194 -18.54 -4.33 -11.78
CA THR A 194 -19.86 -4.16 -12.45
C THR A 194 -20.78 -5.38 -12.35
N LEU A 195 -20.39 -6.46 -11.65
CA LEU A 195 -21.22 -7.64 -11.45
C LEU A 195 -22.32 -7.35 -10.41
N PRO A 196 -23.60 -7.70 -10.68
CA PRO A 196 -24.68 -7.50 -9.72
C PRO A 196 -24.43 -8.20 -8.37
N ALA A 197 -24.84 -7.57 -7.28
CA ALA A 197 -24.59 -8.05 -5.91
C ALA A 197 -25.10 -9.48 -5.67
N GLU A 198 -26.23 -9.87 -6.29
CA GLU A 198 -26.78 -11.21 -6.19
C GLU A 198 -25.84 -12.29 -6.73
N ARG A 199 -25.07 -11.95 -7.77
CA ARG A 199 -24.06 -12.83 -8.35
C ARG A 199 -22.73 -12.80 -7.61
N VAL A 200 -22.41 -11.71 -6.89
CA VAL A 200 -21.21 -11.60 -6.04
C VAL A 200 -21.38 -12.41 -4.76
N ARG A 201 -22.58 -12.47 -4.15
CA ARG A 201 -22.82 -13.17 -2.87
C ARG A 201 -22.35 -14.64 -2.86
N PRO A 202 -22.69 -15.49 -3.85
CA PRO A 202 -22.19 -16.88 -3.88
C PRO A 202 -20.65 -16.95 -4.01
N LEU A 203 -20.05 -16.07 -4.79
CA LEU A 203 -18.60 -16.00 -4.95
C LEU A 203 -17.92 -15.66 -3.63
N LEU A 204 -18.44 -14.67 -2.90
CA LEU A 204 -17.94 -14.31 -1.58
C LEU A 204 -18.12 -15.43 -0.56
N ALA A 205 -19.27 -16.11 -0.54
CA ALA A 205 -19.50 -17.23 0.37
C ALA A 205 -18.49 -18.36 0.15
N PHE A 206 -18.11 -18.62 -1.11
CA PHE A 206 -17.08 -19.58 -1.46
C PHE A 206 -15.68 -19.10 -0.96
N ALA A 207 -15.34 -17.83 -1.18
CA ALA A 207 -14.08 -17.25 -0.72
C ALA A 207 -13.95 -17.29 0.81
N GLN A 208 -15.03 -17.03 1.55
CA GLN A 208 -15.03 -17.11 3.02
C GLN A 208 -14.75 -18.52 3.52
N ARG A 209 -15.29 -19.55 2.85
CA ARG A 209 -14.97 -20.95 3.17
C ARG A 209 -13.50 -21.26 2.95
N LEU A 210 -12.92 -20.77 1.83
CA LEU A 210 -11.49 -20.95 1.56
C LEU A 210 -10.62 -20.19 2.59
N ARG A 211 -11.02 -18.98 2.99
CA ARG A 211 -10.33 -18.24 4.07
C ARG A 211 -10.35 -18.98 5.40
N ALA A 212 -11.43 -19.68 5.71
CA ALA A 212 -11.55 -20.49 6.93
C ALA A 212 -10.61 -21.72 6.93
N LEU A 213 -10.21 -22.21 5.75
CA LEU A 213 -9.26 -23.33 5.59
C LEU A 213 -7.80 -22.88 5.63
N LYS A 214 -7.53 -21.56 5.73
CA LYS A 214 -6.17 -21.02 5.83
C LYS A 214 -5.44 -21.62 7.03
N GLY A 215 -4.22 -22.10 6.80
CA GLY A 215 -3.37 -22.71 7.82
C GLY A 215 -3.60 -24.23 8.01
N GLN A 216 -4.55 -24.86 7.29
CA GLN A 216 -4.71 -26.30 7.22
C GLN A 216 -4.21 -26.83 5.87
N ASP A 217 -4.74 -26.33 4.74
CA ASP A 217 -4.42 -26.81 3.39
C ASP A 217 -4.07 -25.68 2.40
N LEU A 218 -4.20 -24.41 2.81
CA LEU A 218 -3.93 -23.26 1.97
C LEU A 218 -2.97 -22.28 2.64
N GLU A 219 -1.92 -21.92 1.95
CA GLU A 219 -0.94 -20.93 2.42
C GLU A 219 -1.54 -19.52 2.48
N GLU A 220 -2.40 -19.15 1.51
CA GLU A 220 -3.05 -17.85 1.41
C GLU A 220 -4.57 -17.95 1.34
N GLY A 221 -5.26 -17.02 2.00
CA GLY A 221 -6.70 -16.83 1.84
C GLY A 221 -7.02 -16.02 0.57
N VAL A 222 -8.21 -16.26 0.00
CA VAL A 222 -8.73 -15.50 -1.15
C VAL A 222 -8.86 -14.03 -0.79
N SER A 223 -8.11 -13.13 -1.44
CA SER A 223 -8.16 -11.69 -1.19
C SER A 223 -9.37 -11.03 -1.87
N THR A 224 -9.79 -9.87 -1.35
CA THR A 224 -10.84 -9.05 -1.98
C THR A 224 -10.44 -8.63 -3.41
N ARG A 225 -9.14 -8.37 -3.65
CA ARG A 225 -8.61 -8.07 -5.00
C ARG A 225 -8.88 -9.22 -5.96
N LEU A 226 -8.62 -10.46 -5.54
CA LEU A 226 -8.86 -11.65 -6.35
C LEU A 226 -10.35 -11.84 -6.63
N LEU A 227 -11.22 -11.56 -5.65
CA LEU A 227 -12.68 -11.57 -5.84
C LEU A 227 -13.12 -10.56 -6.90
N VAL A 228 -12.57 -9.35 -6.91
CA VAL A 228 -12.86 -8.34 -7.94
C VAL A 228 -12.46 -8.87 -9.31
N TYR A 229 -11.27 -9.46 -9.47
CA TYR A 229 -10.83 -10.04 -10.75
C TYR A 229 -11.75 -11.17 -11.22
N CYS A 230 -12.10 -12.11 -10.34
CA CYS A 230 -13.05 -13.17 -10.68
C CYS A 230 -14.41 -12.61 -11.09
N ALA A 231 -14.92 -11.64 -10.34
CA ALA A 231 -16.20 -11.01 -10.62
C ALA A 231 -16.19 -10.23 -11.96
N SER A 232 -15.09 -9.56 -12.30
CA SER A 232 -14.94 -8.88 -13.59
C SER A 232 -14.97 -9.87 -14.76
N LEU A 233 -14.26 -11.00 -14.64
CA LEU A 233 -14.28 -12.05 -15.66
C LEU A 233 -15.70 -12.64 -15.84
N ILE A 234 -16.44 -12.80 -14.74
CA ILE A 234 -17.83 -13.29 -14.78
C ILE A 234 -18.76 -12.24 -15.41
N ALA A 235 -18.52 -10.95 -15.20
CA ALA A 235 -19.28 -9.87 -15.82
C ALA A 235 -19.09 -9.85 -17.35
N GLU A 236 -17.91 -10.20 -17.84
CA GLU A 236 -17.58 -10.36 -19.27
C GLU A 236 -18.14 -11.67 -19.89
N GLY A 237 -18.89 -12.46 -19.13
CA GLY A 237 -19.56 -13.67 -19.63
C GLY A 237 -18.78 -14.98 -19.45
N ILE A 238 -17.63 -14.96 -18.77
CA ILE A 238 -16.92 -16.19 -18.41
C ILE A 238 -17.74 -16.93 -17.34
N SER A 239 -17.93 -18.24 -17.52
CA SER A 239 -18.71 -19.03 -16.56
C SER A 239 -18.07 -18.96 -15.16
N GLN A 240 -18.89 -18.94 -14.10
CA GLN A 240 -18.42 -18.87 -12.71
C GLN A 240 -17.42 -19.97 -12.38
N HIS A 241 -17.57 -21.16 -12.96
CA HIS A 241 -16.65 -22.29 -12.77
C HIS A 241 -15.26 -22.02 -13.36
N HIS A 242 -15.18 -21.38 -14.53
CA HIS A 242 -13.91 -21.03 -15.18
C HIS A 242 -13.29 -19.78 -14.56
N GLY A 243 -14.08 -18.78 -14.21
CA GLY A 243 -13.62 -17.57 -13.56
C GLY A 243 -12.99 -17.82 -12.17
N ALA A 244 -13.61 -18.69 -11.38
CA ALA A 244 -13.07 -19.11 -10.10
C ALA A 244 -11.75 -19.91 -10.25
N ARG A 245 -11.66 -20.82 -11.23
CA ARG A 245 -10.41 -21.56 -11.52
C ARG A 245 -9.29 -20.67 -12.03
N ALA A 246 -9.58 -19.74 -12.93
CA ALA A 246 -8.57 -18.81 -13.46
C ALA A 246 -8.01 -17.88 -12.35
N GLY A 247 -8.87 -17.44 -11.42
CA GLY A 247 -8.44 -16.60 -10.31
C GLY A 247 -7.69 -17.38 -9.21
N LEU A 248 -8.10 -18.60 -8.91
CA LEU A 248 -7.50 -19.42 -7.85
C LEU A 248 -6.23 -20.15 -8.30
N GLY A 249 -6.10 -20.44 -9.62
CA GLY A 249 -4.89 -21.09 -10.17
C GLY A 249 -3.64 -20.21 -10.15
N ALA A 250 -3.80 -18.88 -9.98
CA ALA A 250 -2.67 -17.96 -9.90
C ALA A 250 -2.04 -17.90 -8.48
N GLY A 251 -2.73 -18.41 -7.45
CA GLY A 251 -2.28 -18.35 -6.05
C GLY A 251 -1.92 -19.69 -5.39
N GLY A 252 -2.13 -20.80 -6.08
CA GLY A 252 -1.82 -22.14 -5.54
C GLY A 252 -1.22 -23.03 -6.60
N GLY A 253 0.07 -23.28 -6.51
CA GLY A 253 0.73 -24.34 -7.28
C GLY A 253 0.11 -25.69 -6.90
N LEU A 254 -0.88 -26.15 -7.66
CA LEU A 254 -1.29 -27.55 -7.64
C LEU A 254 -0.26 -28.31 -8.48
N ASP A 255 0.74 -28.86 -7.81
CA ASP A 255 1.59 -29.91 -8.35
C ASP A 255 0.67 -31.09 -8.74
N HIS A 256 0.38 -31.23 -10.03
CA HIS A 256 -0.14 -32.45 -10.56
C HIS A 256 1.01 -33.46 -10.68
N GLY A 257 1.33 -34.11 -9.56
CA GLY A 257 2.06 -35.36 -9.56
C GLY A 257 1.28 -36.35 -10.43
N GLY A 258 1.91 -36.78 -11.52
CA GLY A 258 1.37 -37.80 -12.40
C GLY A 258 1.16 -39.10 -11.63
N ALA A 259 0.11 -39.79 -12.00
CA ALA A 259 -0.06 -41.22 -11.81
C ALA A 259 -0.50 -41.76 -13.15
N GLU A 260 0.21 -42.77 -13.56
CA GLU A 260 0.00 -43.67 -14.71
C GLU A 260 -1.43 -44.26 -14.79
#